data_dba42b4543555a58ec65f4d82ad8ec2d
#
_entry.id   dba42b4543555a58ec65f4d82ad8ec2d
#
_cell.length_a   1.000
_cell.length_b   1.000
_cell.length_c   1.000
_cell.angle_alpha   90.00
_cell.angle_beta   90.00
_cell.angle_gamma   90.00
#
_symmetry.space_group_name_H-M   'P 1'
#
loop_
_entity.id
_entity.type
_entity.pdbx_description
1 polymer ?
#
loop_
_entity_poly.entity_id
_entity_poly.type
_entity_poly.pdbx_seq_one_letter_code
_entity_poly.pdbx_strand_id
1 'polypeptide(L)'
;MPIRSPFGSSPTFAVEPDHFHVLQSAVRFREYLLDAIRNATSRIYLVALYLEADDAGREILTAAYEAKQRNPDLDIAICVDWHRAQRGLIGGVKSKGNAGMYQEFAEKYEHAIPVYGVPVRNREVFGVLHLKG
;
A
#
# COMPACT_ATOMS: atom_id res chain seq x y z
N MET A 1 20.71 -34.92 13.70
CA MET A 1 20.98 -33.93 12.64
C MET A 1 20.33 -32.62 13.01
N PRO A 2 21.03 -31.51 13.07
CA PRO A 2 20.39 -30.23 13.27
C PRO A 2 19.53 -29.91 12.03
N ILE A 3 18.25 -29.61 12.24
CA ILE A 3 17.35 -29.14 11.20
C ILE A 3 17.88 -27.80 10.70
N ARG A 4 18.43 -27.76 9.50
CA ARG A 4 18.83 -26.50 8.87
C ARG A 4 17.56 -25.69 8.63
N SER A 5 17.50 -24.48 9.19
CA SER A 5 16.42 -23.56 8.91
C SER A 5 16.31 -23.37 7.39
N PRO A 6 15.11 -23.52 6.81
CA PRO A 6 14.91 -23.26 5.36
C PRO A 6 15.18 -21.79 4.98
N PHE A 7 15.30 -20.90 5.97
CA PHE A 7 15.52 -19.46 5.77
C PHE A 7 17.00 -19.05 5.88
N GLY A 8 17.93 -20.00 6.08
CA GLY A 8 19.38 -19.81 6.02
C GLY A 8 19.88 -18.56 6.74
N SER A 9 20.43 -17.61 5.99
CA SER A 9 21.00 -16.34 6.47
C SER A 9 20.01 -15.16 6.44
N SER A 10 18.70 -15.41 6.42
CA SER A 10 17.71 -14.33 6.44
C SER A 10 17.84 -13.50 7.71
N PRO A 11 17.77 -12.16 7.62
CA PRO A 11 17.79 -11.31 8.80
C PRO A 11 16.59 -11.65 9.70
N THR A 12 16.84 -11.76 10.99
CA THR A 12 15.81 -12.02 12.00
C THR A 12 15.74 -10.84 12.95
N PHE A 13 14.53 -10.49 13.34
CA PHE A 13 14.26 -9.41 14.28
C PHE A 13 13.52 -9.99 15.49
N ALA A 14 13.95 -9.62 16.68
CA ALA A 14 13.20 -9.93 17.88
C ALA A 14 11.98 -8.98 17.94
N VAL A 15 10.81 -9.56 18.14
CA VAL A 15 9.57 -8.81 18.37
C VAL A 15 9.01 -9.23 19.71
N GLU A 16 8.83 -8.27 20.61
CA GLU A 16 8.18 -8.53 21.88
C GLU A 16 6.71 -8.92 21.66
N PRO A 17 6.16 -9.89 22.42
CA PRO A 17 4.79 -10.36 22.23
C PRO A 17 3.74 -9.24 22.25
N ASP A 18 3.96 -8.23 23.07
CA ASP A 18 3.05 -7.07 23.20
C ASP A 18 3.05 -6.14 21.98
N HIS A 19 4.04 -6.28 21.11
CA HIS A 19 4.13 -5.53 19.86
C HIS A 19 3.59 -6.30 18.65
N PHE A 20 3.08 -7.51 18.88
CA PHE A 20 2.50 -8.34 17.84
C PHE A 20 0.98 -8.42 17.99
N HIS A 21 0.26 -7.84 17.04
CA HIS A 21 -1.20 -7.80 17.06
C HIS A 21 -1.81 -8.59 15.91
N VAL A 22 -2.72 -9.51 16.23
CA VAL A 22 -3.50 -10.26 15.24
C VAL A 22 -4.81 -9.53 14.97
N LEU A 23 -4.97 -9.01 13.75
CA LEU A 23 -6.19 -8.32 13.31
C LEU A 23 -7.15 -9.35 12.69
N GLN A 24 -8.20 -9.71 13.41
CA GLN A 24 -9.07 -10.84 13.08
C GLN A 24 -10.13 -10.53 12.01
N SER A 25 -10.25 -9.29 11.55
CA SER A 25 -11.23 -8.90 10.54
C SER A 25 -10.74 -7.78 9.65
N ALA A 26 -11.31 -7.67 8.44
CA ALA A 26 -11.03 -6.57 7.52
C ALA A 26 -11.38 -5.19 8.12
N VAL A 27 -12.43 -5.12 8.94
CA VAL A 27 -12.83 -3.89 9.64
C VAL A 27 -11.75 -3.46 10.63
N ARG A 28 -11.26 -4.39 11.46
CA ARG A 28 -10.17 -4.11 12.41
C ARG A 28 -8.89 -3.73 11.71
N PHE A 29 -8.56 -4.41 10.61
CA PHE A 29 -7.40 -4.05 9.79
C PHE A 29 -7.51 -2.63 9.23
N ARG A 30 -8.67 -2.26 8.69
CA ARG A 30 -8.94 -0.91 8.17
C ARG A 30 -8.78 0.15 9.27
N GLU A 31 -9.42 -0.06 10.43
CA GLU A 31 -9.33 0.85 11.57
C GLU A 31 -7.86 1.06 12.00
N TYR A 32 -7.12 -0.02 12.17
CA TYR A 32 -5.73 0.01 12.57
C TYR A 32 -4.85 0.71 11.53
N LEU A 33 -5.04 0.41 10.25
CA LEU A 33 -4.28 1.02 9.14
C LEU A 33 -4.51 2.55 9.10
N LEU A 34 -5.76 2.99 9.18
CA LEU A 34 -6.08 4.40 9.16
C LEU A 34 -5.53 5.14 10.39
N ASP A 35 -5.58 4.51 11.55
CA ASP A 35 -5.01 5.06 12.78
C ASP A 35 -3.48 5.16 12.69
N ALA A 36 -2.81 4.13 12.18
CA ALA A 36 -1.37 4.15 11.95
C ALA A 36 -0.95 5.26 10.96
N ILE A 37 -1.70 5.43 9.87
CA ILE A 37 -1.46 6.52 8.90
C ILE A 37 -1.63 7.89 9.55
N ARG A 38 -2.70 8.10 10.30
CA ARG A 38 -3.01 9.37 10.96
C ARG A 38 -1.98 9.77 12.02
N ASN A 39 -1.41 8.79 12.71
CA ASN A 39 -0.44 8.99 13.78
C ASN A 39 1.01 8.89 13.33
N ALA A 40 1.29 8.64 12.07
CA ALA A 40 2.64 8.55 11.54
C ALA A 40 3.39 9.89 11.67
N THR A 41 4.63 9.83 12.16
CA THR A 41 5.47 11.02 12.43
C THR A 41 6.71 11.11 11.55
N SER A 42 7.13 10.01 10.92
CA SER A 42 8.37 9.99 10.14
C SER A 42 8.19 9.45 8.72
N ARG A 43 7.49 8.33 8.54
CA ARG A 43 7.33 7.70 7.23
C ARG A 43 6.09 6.82 7.14
N ILE A 44 5.55 6.72 5.92
CA ILE A 44 4.48 5.78 5.55
C ILE A 44 4.88 5.11 4.25
N TYR A 45 5.14 3.81 4.27
CA TYR A 45 5.40 3.02 3.07
C TYR A 45 4.31 1.97 2.92
N LEU A 46 3.53 2.08 1.85
CA LEU A 46 2.46 1.16 1.54
C LEU A 46 2.83 0.32 0.30
N VAL A 47 2.71 -0.98 0.43
CA VAL A 47 2.89 -1.91 -0.68
C VAL A 47 1.61 -2.71 -0.88
N ALA A 48 1.02 -2.60 -2.05
CA ALA A 48 -0.23 -3.28 -2.37
C ALA A 48 -0.24 -3.73 -3.83
N LEU A 49 -1.12 -4.67 -4.16
CA LEU A 49 -1.38 -4.99 -5.56
C LEU A 49 -1.91 -3.75 -6.30
N TYR A 50 -2.83 -3.03 -5.71
CA TYR A 50 -3.34 -1.70 -6.07
C TYR A 50 -4.25 -1.20 -4.93
N LEU A 51 -4.54 0.08 -4.93
CA LEU A 51 -5.65 0.64 -4.19
C LEU A 51 -6.79 0.83 -5.20
N GLU A 52 -7.94 0.22 -4.95
CA GLU A 52 -9.11 0.33 -5.81
C GLU A 52 -9.67 1.75 -5.76
N ALA A 53 -10.19 2.23 -6.89
CA ALA A 53 -10.86 3.52 -6.97
C ALA A 53 -12.30 3.44 -6.41
N ASP A 54 -12.40 2.92 -5.18
CA ASP A 54 -13.62 2.78 -4.40
C ASP A 54 -13.52 3.57 -3.09
N ASP A 55 -14.53 3.46 -2.23
CA ASP A 55 -14.57 4.19 -0.97
C ASP A 55 -13.39 3.85 -0.05
N ALA A 56 -12.98 2.58 -0.01
CA ALA A 56 -11.88 2.13 0.84
C ALA A 56 -10.52 2.65 0.37
N GLY A 57 -10.23 2.55 -0.93
CA GLY A 57 -9.00 3.07 -1.50
C GLY A 57 -8.92 4.59 -1.41
N ARG A 58 -10.02 5.29 -1.65
CA ARG A 58 -10.11 6.75 -1.49
C ARG A 58 -9.88 7.17 -0.05
N GLU A 59 -10.42 6.45 0.93
CA GLU A 59 -10.23 6.75 2.33
C GLU A 59 -8.77 6.60 2.77
N ILE A 60 -8.09 5.54 2.34
CA ILE A 60 -6.66 5.33 2.62
C ILE A 60 -5.82 6.45 2.01
N LEU A 61 -6.07 6.80 0.74
CA LEU A 61 -5.37 7.91 0.09
C LEU A 61 -5.67 9.24 0.78
N THR A 62 -6.91 9.51 1.14
CA THR A 62 -7.28 10.73 1.86
C THR A 62 -6.48 10.84 3.16
N ALA A 63 -6.45 9.78 3.97
CA ALA A 63 -5.70 9.77 5.23
C ALA A 63 -4.20 10.03 5.03
N ALA A 64 -3.60 9.41 3.99
CA ALA A 64 -2.19 9.61 3.66
C ALA A 64 -1.90 11.06 3.21
N TYR A 65 -2.73 11.60 2.34
CA TYR A 65 -2.59 12.99 1.89
C TYR A 65 -2.82 14.01 3.01
N GLU A 66 -3.82 13.80 3.87
CA GLU A 66 -4.04 14.63 5.06
C GLU A 66 -2.85 14.57 6.03
N ALA A 67 -2.25 13.38 6.22
CA ALA A 67 -1.03 13.25 7.02
C ALA A 67 0.12 14.04 6.41
N LYS A 68 0.31 13.98 5.08
CA LYS A 68 1.32 14.76 4.35
C LYS A 68 1.09 16.27 4.44
N GLN A 69 -0.18 16.73 4.37
CA GLN A 69 -0.50 18.15 4.54
C GLN A 69 -0.21 18.65 5.96
N ARG A 70 -0.48 17.84 7.00
CA ARG A 70 -0.17 18.19 8.39
C ARG A 70 1.34 18.22 8.66
N ASN A 71 2.09 17.33 8.02
CA ASN A 71 3.54 17.23 8.15
C ASN A 71 4.18 17.07 6.77
N PRO A 72 4.57 18.17 6.10
CA PRO A 72 5.20 18.13 4.79
C PRO A 72 6.52 17.34 4.74
N ASP A 73 7.20 17.17 5.87
CA ASP A 73 8.44 16.40 5.97
C ASP A 73 8.20 14.88 6.09
N LEU A 74 6.93 14.46 6.25
CA LEU A 74 6.58 13.05 6.33
C LEU A 74 6.94 12.34 5.02
N ASP A 75 7.81 11.34 5.11
CA ASP A 75 8.21 10.54 3.94
C ASP A 75 7.14 9.50 3.63
N ILE A 76 6.43 9.69 2.52
CA ILE A 76 5.35 8.78 2.11
C ILE A 76 5.64 8.24 0.71
N ALA A 77 5.56 6.92 0.54
CA ALA A 77 5.64 6.26 -0.74
C ALA A 77 4.61 5.12 -0.84
N ILE A 78 4.00 4.98 -2.00
CA ILE A 78 3.05 3.90 -2.31
C ILE A 78 3.60 3.11 -3.50
N CYS A 79 3.73 1.79 -3.33
CA CYS A 79 4.17 0.88 -4.39
C CYS A 79 3.01 -0.03 -4.79
N VAL A 80 2.69 -0.06 -6.08
CA VAL A 80 1.61 -0.87 -6.63
C VAL A 80 2.07 -1.64 -7.87
N ASP A 81 1.37 -2.70 -8.24
CA ASP A 81 1.57 -3.35 -9.52
C ASP A 81 1.18 -2.40 -10.66
N TRP A 82 2.10 -2.17 -11.61
CA TRP A 82 1.89 -1.26 -12.73
C TRP A 82 0.66 -1.61 -13.57
N HIS A 83 0.52 -2.89 -13.89
CA HIS A 83 -0.55 -3.34 -14.78
C HIS A 83 -1.91 -3.29 -14.09
N ARG A 84 -1.95 -3.61 -12.81
CA ARG A 84 -3.19 -3.61 -12.02
C ARG A 84 -3.63 -2.20 -11.65
N ALA A 85 -2.69 -1.31 -11.37
CA ALA A 85 -3.00 0.10 -11.08
C ALA A 85 -3.67 0.82 -12.26
N GLN A 86 -3.36 0.42 -13.50
CA GLN A 86 -3.97 1.01 -14.71
C GLN A 86 -5.34 0.44 -15.07
N ARG A 87 -5.73 -0.68 -14.47
CA ARG A 87 -7.02 -1.32 -14.74
C ARG A 87 -8.04 -0.86 -13.70
N GLY A 88 -9.30 -0.70 -14.15
CA GLY A 88 -10.44 -0.64 -13.24
C GLY A 88 -10.92 -2.05 -12.87
N LEU A 89 -12.04 -2.12 -12.19
CA LEU A 89 -12.70 -3.39 -11.82
C LEU A 89 -12.88 -4.29 -13.04
N ILE A 90 -12.50 -5.56 -12.90
CA ILE A 90 -12.73 -6.57 -13.94
C ILE A 90 -14.24 -6.73 -14.13
N GLY A 91 -14.74 -6.42 -15.34
CA GLY A 91 -16.17 -6.49 -15.67
C GLY A 91 -16.95 -5.19 -15.38
N GLY A 92 -16.31 -4.16 -14.89
CA GLY A 92 -16.92 -2.84 -14.69
C GLY A 92 -17.00 -2.00 -15.98
N VAL A 93 -17.81 -0.93 -15.94
CA VAL A 93 -17.86 0.09 -17.00
C VAL A 93 -16.45 0.68 -17.19
N LYS A 94 -16.08 1.04 -18.44
CA LYS A 94 -14.80 1.70 -18.76
C LYS A 94 -14.55 2.87 -17.81
N SER A 95 -13.70 2.65 -16.79
CA SER A 95 -13.25 3.68 -15.88
C SER A 95 -11.84 4.15 -16.27
N LYS A 96 -11.42 5.31 -15.76
CA LYS A 96 -10.02 5.78 -15.91
C LYS A 96 -9.00 4.86 -15.23
N GLY A 97 -9.45 3.76 -14.65
CA GLY A 97 -8.63 2.85 -13.84
C GLY A 97 -8.22 3.45 -12.49
N ASN A 98 -7.53 2.66 -11.70
CA ASN A 98 -7.07 3.11 -10.38
C ASN A 98 -6.00 4.23 -10.50
N ALA A 99 -5.22 4.24 -11.58
CA ALA A 99 -4.25 5.30 -11.87
C ALA A 99 -4.89 6.70 -11.98
N GLY A 100 -6.14 6.78 -12.48
CA GLY A 100 -6.88 8.04 -12.53
C GLY A 100 -7.18 8.60 -11.15
N MET A 101 -7.45 7.76 -10.16
CA MET A 101 -7.63 8.18 -8.76
C MET A 101 -6.33 8.73 -8.17
N TYR A 102 -5.19 8.07 -8.40
CA TYR A 102 -3.90 8.57 -7.91
C TYR A 102 -3.56 9.94 -8.48
N GLN A 103 -3.82 10.13 -9.77
CA GLN A 103 -3.61 11.41 -10.44
C GLN A 103 -4.54 12.50 -9.90
N GLU A 104 -5.84 12.20 -9.72
CA GLU A 104 -6.83 13.11 -9.13
C GLU A 104 -6.34 13.62 -7.75
N PHE A 105 -5.82 12.73 -6.91
CA PHE A 105 -5.31 13.09 -5.60
C PHE A 105 -4.04 13.94 -5.68
N ALA A 106 -3.12 13.59 -6.59
CA ALA A 106 -1.89 14.37 -6.79
C ALA A 106 -2.17 15.79 -7.28
N GLU A 107 -3.22 16.00 -8.07
CA GLU A 107 -3.65 17.30 -8.54
C GLU A 107 -4.42 18.12 -7.49
N LYS A 108 -5.13 17.43 -6.59
CA LYS A 108 -5.98 18.06 -5.57
C LYS A 108 -5.20 18.63 -4.40
N TYR A 109 -4.10 18.02 -4.02
CA TYR A 109 -3.34 18.37 -2.82
C TYR A 109 -2.02 19.06 -3.16
N GLU A 110 -1.61 20.02 -2.31
CA GLU A 110 -0.38 20.81 -2.52
C GLU A 110 0.89 19.94 -2.52
N HIS A 111 0.95 18.95 -1.62
CA HIS A 111 2.08 18.05 -1.50
C HIS A 111 1.74 16.67 -2.07
N ALA A 112 2.24 16.39 -3.27
CA ALA A 112 2.02 15.11 -3.91
C ALA A 112 2.72 13.95 -3.20
N ILE A 113 2.05 12.79 -3.18
CA ILE A 113 2.62 11.53 -2.71
C ILE A 113 3.07 10.70 -3.92
N PRO A 114 4.34 10.25 -3.99
CA PRO A 114 4.77 9.40 -5.08
C PRO A 114 4.09 8.03 -5.03
N VAL A 115 3.49 7.64 -6.15
CA VAL A 115 2.93 6.30 -6.37
C VAL A 115 3.77 5.61 -7.44
N TYR A 116 4.50 4.58 -7.04
CA TYR A 116 5.38 3.82 -7.91
C TYR A 116 4.67 2.60 -8.47
N GLY A 117 4.54 2.55 -9.79
CA GLY A 117 4.10 1.36 -10.50
C GLY A 117 5.26 0.41 -10.75
N VAL A 118 5.25 -0.77 -10.16
CA VAL A 118 6.28 -1.79 -10.35
C VAL A 118 5.88 -2.69 -11.52
N PRO A 119 6.61 -2.67 -12.67
CA PRO A 119 6.32 -3.53 -13.79
C PRO A 119 6.87 -4.94 -13.52
N VAL A 120 6.02 -5.84 -13.07
CA VAL A 120 6.42 -7.25 -12.90
C VAL A 120 6.41 -7.92 -14.26
N ARG A 121 7.59 -8.01 -14.87
CA ARG A 121 7.82 -8.78 -16.10
C ARG A 121 8.32 -10.15 -15.72
N ASN A 122 7.47 -11.16 -15.85
CA ASN A 122 7.95 -12.54 -15.92
C ASN A 122 7.91 -13.00 -17.37
N ARG A 123 8.82 -13.88 -17.77
CA ARG A 123 8.80 -14.53 -19.11
C ARG A 123 7.51 -15.33 -19.34
N GLU A 124 6.80 -15.63 -18.26
CA GLU A 124 5.46 -16.20 -18.26
C GLU A 124 4.44 -15.07 -18.08
N VAL A 125 3.47 -15.02 -18.91
CA VAL A 125 2.52 -13.95 -19.27
C VAL A 125 1.76 -13.28 -18.10
N PHE A 126 1.92 -13.68 -16.82
CA PHE A 126 1.06 -13.28 -15.69
C PHE A 126 1.78 -13.02 -14.34
N GLY A 127 2.94 -12.41 -14.35
CA GLY A 127 3.52 -11.91 -13.10
C GLY A 127 2.70 -10.75 -12.52
N VAL A 128 2.50 -10.75 -11.20
CA VAL A 128 1.89 -9.65 -10.44
C VAL A 128 2.71 -9.34 -9.19
N LEU A 129 2.74 -8.08 -8.78
CA LEU A 129 3.29 -7.70 -7.49
C LEU A 129 2.29 -8.08 -6.39
N HIS A 130 2.47 -9.24 -5.79
CA HIS A 130 1.55 -9.76 -4.78
C HIS A 130 2.06 -9.58 -3.34
N LEU A 131 2.91 -8.59 -3.12
CA LEU A 131 3.36 -8.16 -1.81
C LEU A 131 2.31 -7.25 -1.17
N LYS A 132 2.18 -7.31 0.15
CA LYS A 132 1.38 -6.41 0.98
C LYS A 132 2.17 -6.05 2.23
N GLY A 133 2.16 -4.77 2.56
CA GLY A 133 2.85 -4.23 3.72
C GLY A 133 2.70 -2.72 3.80
#